data_f8adc4d52290c8a4398c7f7d35b075af
#
_entry.id   f8adc4d52290c8a4398c7f7d35b075af
#
_cell.length_a   1.000
_cell.length_b   1.000
_cell.length_c   1.000
_cell.angle_alpha   90.00
_cell.angle_beta   90.00
_cell.angle_gamma   90.00
#
_symmetry.space_group_name_H-M   'P 1'
#
loop_
_entity.id
_entity.type
_entity.pdbx_description
1 polymer ?
#
loop_
_entity_poly.entity_id
_entity_poly.type
_entity_poly.pdbx_seq_one_letter_code
_entity_poly.pdbx_strand_id
1 'polypeptide(L)'
;MNTSRFILALLISLFITAPINAQSIREQDIRAELGFLASDAMQGRGSGTIYERIAAEYIGSQFQQFGLEPGGDTDSAGNKSFVQRVPVQTAPSGATWNTIGILRGSDPGEAIMLSAHLDHLGVNEAAPGDDKIFNGADDDASGSVAVIELARGLAAGKKPRRTIYFVCFGSEERGGLGSRQFIDNPPVPLTQIVADLQFEMLGRPDAKVAAGTLWLTGFERSSLGPELARHGAALVADPHPEQHFFQRSDNYPLALRGVIAHTVSSYGLHTDYHRASDDVSKIDFPFMTRSINSLVKPVQWLANSYFRPAWLPGQAPTPRPTR
;
A
#
# COMPACT_ATOMS: atom_id res chain seq x y z
N MET A 1 64.46 -6.72 -46.27
CA MET A 1 63.07 -6.27 -46.39
C MET A 1 62.24 -7.08 -45.39
N ASN A 2 62.00 -6.48 -44.19
CA ASN A 2 61.22 -7.12 -43.13
C ASN A 2 59.79 -6.56 -43.15
N THR A 3 58.81 -7.39 -43.45
CA THR A 3 57.40 -7.06 -43.38
C THR A 3 56.81 -7.53 -42.05
N SER A 4 56.69 -6.59 -41.07
CA SER A 4 55.98 -6.82 -39.81
C SER A 4 54.47 -6.88 -40.07
N ARG A 5 53.85 -8.03 -39.81
CA ARG A 5 52.39 -8.17 -39.80
C ARG A 5 51.86 -7.78 -38.41
N PHE A 6 51.13 -6.69 -38.35
CA PHE A 6 50.32 -6.31 -37.15
C PHE A 6 49.02 -7.15 -37.14
N ILE A 7 48.86 -8.01 -36.15
CA ILE A 7 47.61 -8.71 -35.87
C ILE A 7 46.82 -7.81 -34.93
N LEU A 8 45.73 -7.23 -35.45
CA LEU A 8 44.77 -6.46 -34.65
C LEU A 8 43.81 -7.46 -33.97
N ALA A 9 43.99 -7.68 -32.68
CA ALA A 9 43.08 -8.49 -31.86
C ALA A 9 41.85 -7.68 -31.52
N LEU A 10 40.69 -8.04 -32.12
CA LEU A 10 39.39 -7.44 -31.84
C LEU A 10 38.83 -8.04 -30.55
N LEU A 11 38.90 -7.32 -29.42
CA LEU A 11 38.26 -7.72 -28.17
C LEU A 11 36.76 -7.44 -28.28
N ILE A 12 35.98 -8.50 -28.57
CA ILE A 12 34.50 -8.45 -28.48
C ILE A 12 34.13 -8.57 -27.02
N SER A 13 33.79 -7.42 -26.38
CA SER A 13 33.19 -7.41 -25.06
C SER A 13 31.75 -7.95 -25.14
N LEU A 14 31.55 -9.19 -24.74
CA LEU A 14 30.20 -9.75 -24.55
C LEU A 14 29.58 -9.03 -23.31
N PHE A 15 28.71 -8.08 -23.54
CA PHE A 15 27.81 -7.58 -22.51
C PHE A 15 26.77 -8.68 -22.22
N ILE A 16 27.03 -9.49 -21.20
CA ILE A 16 26.02 -10.37 -20.61
C ILE A 16 25.02 -9.46 -19.92
N THR A 17 23.92 -9.14 -20.59
CA THR A 17 22.75 -8.53 -19.95
C THR A 17 22.13 -9.61 -19.06
N ALA A 18 22.47 -9.60 -17.77
CA ALA A 18 21.74 -10.38 -16.79
C ALA A 18 20.24 -10.00 -16.90
N PRO A 19 19.32 -10.97 -16.86
CA PRO A 19 17.90 -10.64 -16.80
C PRO A 19 17.66 -9.77 -15.58
N ILE A 20 17.09 -8.58 -15.77
CA ILE A 20 16.58 -7.75 -14.69
C ILE A 20 15.38 -8.51 -14.12
N ASN A 21 15.65 -9.42 -13.18
CA ASN A 21 14.60 -10.00 -12.36
C ASN A 21 14.06 -8.89 -11.49
N ALA A 22 12.72 -8.73 -11.44
CA ALA A 22 12.08 -7.91 -10.43
C ALA A 22 12.70 -8.27 -9.08
N GLN A 23 13.21 -7.26 -8.37
CA GLN A 23 13.90 -7.48 -7.10
C GLN A 23 12.91 -8.13 -6.15
N SER A 24 13.22 -9.33 -5.67
CA SER A 24 12.36 -10.04 -4.71
C SER A 24 12.28 -9.23 -3.42
N ILE A 25 11.09 -9.14 -2.85
CA ILE A 25 10.86 -8.54 -1.54
C ILE A 25 11.57 -9.39 -0.49
N ARG A 26 12.40 -8.75 0.34
CA ARG A 26 13.23 -9.44 1.33
C ARG A 26 12.70 -9.21 2.74
N GLU A 27 12.70 -10.26 3.55
CA GLU A 27 12.31 -10.14 4.95
C GLU A 27 13.10 -9.09 5.72
N GLN A 28 14.39 -8.91 5.40
CA GLN A 28 15.24 -7.91 6.03
C GLN A 28 14.75 -6.48 5.79
N ASP A 29 14.24 -6.17 4.60
CA ASP A 29 13.72 -4.85 4.24
C ASP A 29 12.43 -4.59 5.03
N ILE A 30 11.50 -5.55 5.02
CA ILE A 30 10.25 -5.49 5.80
C ILE A 30 10.54 -5.29 7.30
N ARG A 31 11.51 -6.02 7.86
CA ARG A 31 11.90 -5.87 9.27
C ARG A 31 12.43 -4.48 9.59
N ALA A 32 13.21 -3.89 8.69
CA ALA A 32 13.78 -2.56 8.88
C ALA A 32 12.70 -1.48 8.82
N GLU A 33 11.82 -1.54 7.83
CA GLU A 33 10.74 -0.57 7.61
C GLU A 33 9.68 -0.64 8.71
N LEU A 34 9.19 -1.86 9.02
CA LEU A 34 8.20 -2.07 10.06
C LEU A 34 8.78 -1.77 11.45
N GLY A 35 10.03 -2.17 11.70
CA GLY A 35 10.74 -1.87 12.93
C GLY A 35 10.91 -0.36 13.16
N PHE A 36 11.00 0.47 12.11
CA PHE A 36 10.97 1.91 12.24
C PHE A 36 9.55 2.42 12.48
N LEU A 37 8.60 2.08 11.59
CA LEU A 37 7.23 2.62 11.65
C LEU A 37 6.51 2.25 12.95
N ALA A 38 6.68 1.02 13.44
CA ALA A 38 6.04 0.54 14.67
C ALA A 38 6.96 0.63 15.91
N SER A 39 8.03 1.42 15.87
CA SER A 39 8.86 1.66 17.06
C SER A 39 8.21 2.63 18.04
N ASP A 40 8.61 2.55 19.32
CA ASP A 40 8.19 3.51 20.34
C ASP A 40 8.61 4.94 20.00
N ALA A 41 9.70 5.13 19.25
CA ALA A 41 10.13 6.44 18.77
C ALA A 41 9.10 7.14 17.90
N MET A 42 8.23 6.36 17.23
CA MET A 42 7.11 6.85 16.42
C MET A 42 5.84 7.13 17.24
N GLN A 43 5.86 6.91 18.55
CA GLN A 43 4.76 7.25 19.47
C GLN A 43 3.39 6.85 18.91
N GLY A 44 3.33 5.67 18.28
CA GLY A 44 2.11 5.10 17.69
C GLY A 44 1.53 5.89 16.53
N ARG A 45 2.28 6.75 15.85
CA ARG A 45 1.87 7.49 14.64
C ARG A 45 0.49 8.14 14.74
N GLY A 46 0.11 8.62 15.93
CA GLY A 46 -1.23 9.13 16.21
C GLY A 46 -1.72 10.14 15.15
N SER A 47 -2.96 9.94 14.69
CA SER A 47 -3.60 10.75 13.65
C SER A 47 -3.46 12.27 13.92
N GLY A 48 -2.94 13.01 12.96
CA GLY A 48 -2.75 14.46 13.02
C GLY A 48 -1.61 14.92 13.93
N THR A 49 -0.74 14.01 14.40
CA THR A 49 0.45 14.36 15.20
C THR A 49 1.67 14.54 14.32
N ILE A 50 2.75 15.07 14.92
CA ILE A 50 4.06 15.14 14.24
C ILE A 50 4.57 13.74 13.84
N TYR A 51 4.21 12.70 14.58
CA TYR A 51 4.66 11.33 14.34
C TYR A 51 4.00 10.72 13.10
N GLU A 52 2.71 11.00 12.85
CA GLU A 52 2.06 10.69 11.58
C GLU A 52 2.76 11.39 10.41
N ARG A 53 3.12 12.68 10.59
CA ARG A 53 3.88 13.41 9.57
C ARG A 53 5.25 12.78 9.30
N ILE A 54 5.98 12.36 10.34
CA ILE A 54 7.27 11.68 10.20
C ILE A 54 7.09 10.36 9.41
N ALA A 55 6.03 9.61 9.69
CA ALA A 55 5.71 8.41 8.91
C ALA A 55 5.48 8.74 7.43
N ALA A 56 4.69 9.79 7.14
CA ALA A 56 4.42 10.23 5.77
C ALA A 56 5.71 10.65 5.03
N GLU A 57 6.58 11.42 5.67
CA GLU A 57 7.87 11.84 5.10
C GLU A 57 8.81 10.64 4.90
N TYR A 58 8.84 9.69 5.83
CA TYR A 58 9.62 8.46 5.70
C TYR A 58 9.17 7.65 4.49
N ILE A 59 7.88 7.37 4.35
CA ILE A 59 7.32 6.63 3.21
C ILE A 59 7.63 7.37 1.89
N GLY A 60 7.47 8.69 1.87
CA GLY A 60 7.83 9.52 0.72
C GLY A 60 9.30 9.41 0.34
N SER A 61 10.21 9.33 1.32
CA SER A 61 11.64 9.13 1.07
C SER A 61 11.95 7.76 0.46
N GLN A 62 11.21 6.71 0.84
CA GLN A 62 11.33 5.38 0.22
C GLN A 62 10.86 5.43 -1.25
N PHE A 63 9.72 6.07 -1.53
CA PHE A 63 9.24 6.25 -2.89
C PHE A 63 10.24 7.01 -3.76
N GLN A 64 10.85 8.06 -3.22
CA GLN A 64 11.91 8.82 -3.90
C GLN A 64 13.13 7.93 -4.20
N GLN A 65 13.56 7.11 -3.24
CA GLN A 65 14.69 6.17 -3.40
C GLN A 65 14.41 5.16 -4.53
N PHE A 66 13.18 4.74 -4.71
CA PHE A 66 12.77 3.82 -5.78
C PHE A 66 12.56 4.50 -7.13
N GLY A 67 12.74 5.82 -7.22
CA GLY A 67 12.61 6.59 -8.45
C GLY A 67 11.16 6.86 -8.88
N LEU A 68 10.21 6.83 -7.95
CA LEU A 68 8.84 7.24 -8.23
C LEU A 68 8.75 8.76 -8.40
N GLU A 69 7.72 9.20 -9.11
CA GLU A 69 7.37 10.63 -9.19
C GLU A 69 6.52 11.03 -7.98
N PRO A 70 6.71 12.24 -7.42
CA PRO A 70 5.89 12.75 -6.33
C PRO A 70 4.47 13.10 -6.80
N GLY A 71 3.47 12.70 -6.00
CA GLY A 71 2.04 12.94 -6.27
C GLY A 71 1.33 13.84 -5.26
N GLY A 72 2.03 14.32 -4.24
CA GLY A 72 1.48 15.18 -3.19
C GLY A 72 1.43 16.67 -3.54
N ASP A 73 1.60 17.52 -2.55
CA ASP A 73 1.46 18.97 -2.69
C ASP A 73 2.55 19.58 -3.59
N THR A 74 2.22 20.73 -4.17
CA THR A 74 3.17 21.54 -4.93
C THR A 74 3.53 22.77 -4.10
N ASP A 75 4.81 23.02 -3.89
CA ASP A 75 5.29 24.21 -3.18
C ASP A 75 5.15 25.50 -4.02
N SER A 76 5.46 26.64 -3.42
CA SER A 76 5.40 27.95 -4.10
C SER A 76 6.41 28.10 -5.24
N ALA A 77 7.43 27.27 -5.32
CA ALA A 77 8.41 27.22 -6.39
C ALA A 77 8.03 26.24 -7.53
N GLY A 78 6.91 25.53 -7.38
CA GLY A 78 6.42 24.56 -8.36
C GLY A 78 6.96 23.14 -8.18
N ASN A 79 7.73 22.86 -7.13
CA ASN A 79 8.23 21.51 -6.84
C ASN A 79 7.15 20.67 -6.19
N LYS A 80 6.97 19.45 -6.69
CA LYS A 80 6.04 18.49 -6.05
C LYS A 80 6.71 17.74 -4.90
N SER A 81 5.95 17.53 -3.83
CA SER A 81 6.27 16.66 -2.71
C SER A 81 5.63 15.28 -2.88
N PHE A 82 6.15 14.27 -2.19
CA PHE A 82 5.43 13.00 -2.00
C PHE A 82 4.31 13.13 -0.96
N VAL A 83 4.37 14.13 -0.09
CA VAL A 83 3.42 14.34 0.99
C VAL A 83 2.34 15.34 0.56
N GLN A 84 1.09 14.96 0.77
CA GLN A 84 -0.09 15.82 0.64
C GLN A 84 -0.58 16.19 2.05
N ARG A 85 -0.58 17.48 2.35
CA ARG A 85 -1.11 18.00 3.62
C ARG A 85 -2.63 18.15 3.54
N VAL A 86 -3.33 17.53 4.48
CA VAL A 86 -4.78 17.58 4.63
C VAL A 86 -5.14 18.47 5.83
N PRO A 87 -5.67 19.69 5.64
CA PRO A 87 -6.02 20.58 6.75
C PRO A 87 -7.14 19.98 7.60
N VAL A 88 -6.90 19.85 8.91
CA VAL A 88 -7.88 19.36 9.89
C VAL A 88 -7.77 20.21 11.15
N GLN A 89 -8.70 21.12 11.37
CA GLN A 89 -8.64 22.08 12.49
C GLN A 89 -8.61 21.42 13.88
N THR A 90 -9.21 20.24 14.01
CA THR A 90 -9.28 19.49 15.28
C THR A 90 -8.10 18.57 15.51
N ALA A 91 -7.19 18.42 14.52
CA ALA A 91 -5.99 17.62 14.68
C ALA A 91 -4.94 18.34 15.52
N PRO A 92 -4.12 17.62 16.31
CA PRO A 92 -3.07 18.22 17.15
C PRO A 92 -2.12 19.17 16.41
N SER A 93 -1.77 18.85 15.16
CA SER A 93 -0.90 19.68 14.30
C SER A 93 -1.69 20.52 13.28
N GLY A 94 -3.01 20.61 13.39
CA GLY A 94 -3.87 21.32 12.45
C GLY A 94 -3.93 20.69 11.05
N ALA A 95 -3.45 19.46 10.91
CA ALA A 95 -3.47 18.70 9.66
C ALA A 95 -3.26 17.21 9.90
N THR A 96 -3.59 16.41 8.88
CA THR A 96 -3.11 15.04 8.66
C THR A 96 -2.38 14.99 7.30
N TRP A 97 -1.73 13.88 6.97
CA TRP A 97 -0.88 13.80 5.77
C TRP A 97 -1.05 12.48 5.06
N ASN A 98 -1.29 12.55 3.74
CA ASN A 98 -1.15 11.40 2.85
C ASN A 98 0.26 11.37 2.25
N THR A 99 0.71 10.19 1.84
CA THR A 99 1.90 10.05 0.99
C THR A 99 1.49 9.44 -0.34
N ILE A 100 1.96 10.04 -1.45
CA ILE A 100 1.57 9.65 -2.80
C ILE A 100 2.81 9.53 -3.68
N GLY A 101 3.11 8.30 -4.13
CA GLY A 101 4.13 7.99 -5.12
C GLY A 101 3.50 7.51 -6.44
N ILE A 102 4.14 7.83 -7.58
CA ILE A 102 3.60 7.53 -8.90
C ILE A 102 4.64 6.79 -9.74
N LEU A 103 4.31 5.59 -10.18
CA LEU A 103 5.04 4.88 -11.21
C LEU A 103 4.31 5.04 -12.55
N ARG A 104 4.85 5.91 -13.41
CA ARG A 104 4.20 6.24 -14.68
C ARG A 104 4.14 5.08 -15.64
N GLY A 105 2.93 4.77 -16.10
CA GLY A 105 2.67 3.83 -17.19
C GLY A 105 2.91 4.43 -18.58
N SER A 106 2.76 3.59 -19.59
CA SER A 106 2.78 4.00 -21.00
C SER A 106 1.40 4.48 -21.49
N ASP A 107 0.33 4.11 -20.79
CA ASP A 107 -1.05 4.53 -21.06
C ASP A 107 -1.48 5.58 -20.01
N PRO A 108 -1.65 6.85 -20.39
CA PRO A 108 -2.03 7.89 -19.45
C PRO A 108 -3.52 7.88 -19.08
N GLY A 109 -4.33 7.07 -19.77
CA GLY A 109 -5.80 7.02 -19.58
C GLY A 109 -6.25 6.07 -18.48
N GLU A 110 -5.38 5.18 -18.01
CA GLU A 110 -5.72 4.19 -16.99
C GLU A 110 -4.66 4.11 -15.89
N ALA A 111 -5.15 3.93 -14.68
CA ALA A 111 -4.31 3.73 -13.48
C ALA A 111 -4.86 2.62 -12.59
N ILE A 112 -3.99 2.05 -11.77
CA ILE A 112 -4.35 1.27 -10.58
C ILE A 112 -3.78 1.98 -9.35
N MET A 113 -4.35 1.69 -8.20
CA MET A 113 -3.88 2.19 -6.92
C MET A 113 -3.56 1.02 -5.98
N LEU A 114 -2.50 1.17 -5.22
CA LEU A 114 -2.12 0.31 -4.11
C LEU A 114 -2.06 1.21 -2.89
N SER A 115 -2.89 0.96 -1.89
CA SER A 115 -3.05 1.86 -0.76
C SER A 115 -2.98 1.15 0.59
N ALA A 116 -2.77 1.93 1.65
CA ALA A 116 -2.78 1.53 3.05
C ALA A 116 -3.06 2.77 3.89
N HIS A 117 -3.21 2.65 5.23
CA HIS A 117 -3.14 3.82 6.08
C HIS A 117 -1.84 3.86 6.90
N LEU A 118 -1.35 5.06 7.17
CA LEU A 118 -0.04 5.26 7.79
C LEU A 118 -0.12 5.68 9.27
N ASP A 119 -1.28 6.13 9.71
CA ASP A 119 -1.52 6.53 11.09
C ASP A 119 -1.94 5.34 11.97
N HIS A 120 -1.99 5.57 13.27
CA HIS A 120 -2.61 4.70 14.24
C HIS A 120 -3.08 5.53 15.45
N LEU A 121 -3.34 4.91 16.58
CA LEU A 121 -4.00 5.54 17.73
C LEU A 121 -3.09 6.49 18.53
N GLY A 122 -1.78 6.36 18.43
CA GLY A 122 -0.83 7.20 19.16
C GLY A 122 -0.61 6.74 20.60
N VAL A 123 -0.46 7.70 21.52
CA VAL A 123 -0.24 7.44 22.95
C VAL A 123 -1.56 7.61 23.70
N ASN A 124 -1.90 6.67 24.57
CA ASN A 124 -3.06 6.75 25.45
C ASN A 124 -2.63 6.56 26.91
N GLU A 125 -2.43 7.67 27.62
CA GLU A 125 -2.03 7.68 29.02
C GLU A 125 -3.04 6.98 29.96
N ALA A 126 -4.30 6.88 29.53
CA ALA A 126 -5.36 6.22 30.31
C ALA A 126 -5.44 4.70 30.05
N ALA A 127 -4.66 4.16 29.10
CA ALA A 127 -4.65 2.73 28.82
C ALA A 127 -4.20 1.91 30.06
N PRO A 128 -4.71 0.70 30.28
CA PRO A 128 -4.23 -0.16 31.35
C PRO A 128 -2.79 -0.65 31.08
N GLY A 129 -2.06 -0.95 32.16
CA GLY A 129 -0.66 -1.41 32.09
C GLY A 129 0.35 -0.26 32.03
N ASP A 130 1.62 -0.60 31.89
CA ASP A 130 2.74 0.34 31.86
C ASP A 130 3.01 0.88 30.44
N ASP A 131 2.69 0.09 29.43
CA ASP A 131 2.81 0.48 28.03
C ASP A 131 1.60 1.33 27.60
N LYS A 132 1.89 2.55 27.14
CA LYS A 132 0.92 3.56 26.71
C LYS A 132 0.97 3.84 25.21
N ILE A 133 1.95 3.26 24.50
CA ILE A 133 2.16 3.52 23.09
C ILE A 133 1.43 2.44 22.30
N PHE A 134 0.50 2.86 21.48
CA PHE A 134 -0.20 1.97 20.56
C PHE A 134 0.62 1.94 19.25
N ASN A 135 1.59 1.01 19.18
CA ASN A 135 2.56 0.97 18.08
C ASN A 135 1.91 0.65 16.73
N GLY A 136 0.79 -0.12 16.71
CA GLY A 136 0.09 -0.47 15.49
C GLY A 136 0.97 -1.18 14.48
N ALA A 137 1.64 -2.26 14.91
CA ALA A 137 2.57 -2.98 14.04
C ALA A 137 1.84 -3.75 12.94
N ASP A 138 0.73 -4.40 13.30
CA ASP A 138 -0.17 -5.01 12.33
C ASP A 138 -1.11 -3.96 11.74
N ASP A 139 -1.70 -3.12 12.57
CA ASP A 139 -2.65 -2.06 12.23
C ASP A 139 -1.99 -0.66 12.25
N ASP A 140 -1.57 -0.03 11.15
CA ASP A 140 -1.41 -0.58 9.82
C ASP A 140 0.00 -0.30 9.27
N ALA A 141 1.03 -0.44 10.18
CA ALA A 141 2.40 -0.40 9.69
C ALA A 141 2.65 -1.54 8.68
N SER A 142 1.98 -2.71 8.88
CA SER A 142 2.14 -3.85 7.98
C SER A 142 1.61 -3.58 6.57
N GLY A 143 0.47 -2.92 6.43
CA GLY A 143 -0.06 -2.50 5.14
C GLY A 143 0.77 -1.38 4.50
N SER A 144 1.19 -0.37 5.28
CA SER A 144 2.10 0.67 4.80
C SER A 144 3.41 0.09 4.25
N VAL A 145 4.02 -0.89 4.94
CA VAL A 145 5.21 -1.61 4.48
C VAL A 145 4.91 -2.44 3.23
N ALA A 146 3.73 -3.05 3.12
CA ALA A 146 3.35 -3.76 1.90
C ALA A 146 3.30 -2.82 0.68
N VAL A 147 2.78 -1.60 0.84
CA VAL A 147 2.77 -0.58 -0.22
C VAL A 147 4.20 -0.16 -0.60
N ILE A 148 5.09 0.07 0.39
CA ILE A 148 6.51 0.41 0.14
C ILE A 148 7.20 -0.70 -0.65
N GLU A 149 7.08 -1.94 -0.22
CA GLU A 149 7.76 -3.08 -0.81
C GLU A 149 7.22 -3.44 -2.22
N LEU A 150 5.91 -3.31 -2.43
CA LEU A 150 5.32 -3.43 -3.76
C LEU A 150 5.81 -2.30 -4.68
N ALA A 151 5.93 -1.06 -4.17
CA ALA A 151 6.49 0.05 -4.92
C ALA A 151 7.93 -0.24 -5.36
N ARG A 152 8.78 -0.72 -4.44
CA ARG A 152 10.16 -1.11 -4.72
C ARG A 152 10.24 -2.20 -5.78
N GLY A 153 9.47 -3.29 -5.59
CA GLY A 153 9.49 -4.43 -6.50
C GLY A 153 8.97 -4.11 -7.91
N LEU A 154 7.93 -3.26 -8.00
CA LEU A 154 7.34 -2.86 -9.28
C LEU A 154 8.18 -1.81 -10.01
N ALA A 155 8.79 -0.85 -9.30
CA ALA A 155 9.66 0.16 -9.88
C ALA A 155 10.96 -0.42 -10.45
N ALA A 156 11.50 -1.48 -9.85
CA ALA A 156 12.66 -2.20 -10.38
C ALA A 156 12.39 -2.97 -11.68
N GLY A 157 11.11 -3.12 -12.06
CA GLY A 157 10.67 -3.87 -13.23
C GLY A 157 10.63 -3.05 -14.51
N LYS A 158 9.96 -3.62 -15.53
CA LYS A 158 9.68 -2.90 -16.78
C LYS A 158 8.58 -1.88 -16.54
N LYS A 159 8.63 -0.74 -17.29
CA LYS A 159 7.58 0.26 -17.28
C LYS A 159 6.21 -0.39 -17.54
N PRO A 160 5.22 -0.22 -16.62
CA PRO A 160 3.91 -0.84 -16.80
C PRO A 160 3.09 -0.14 -17.90
N ARG A 161 2.00 -0.78 -18.36
CA ARG A 161 1.02 -0.11 -19.22
C ARG A 161 0.25 0.96 -18.44
N ARG A 162 -0.40 0.57 -17.35
CA ARG A 162 -1.12 1.49 -16.48
C ARG A 162 -0.18 2.22 -15.54
N THR A 163 -0.48 3.47 -15.25
CA THR A 163 0.14 4.18 -14.13
C THR A 163 -0.25 3.51 -12.81
N ILE A 164 0.69 3.39 -11.89
CA ILE A 164 0.44 2.85 -10.54
C ILE A 164 0.61 3.99 -9.54
N TYR A 165 -0.42 4.24 -8.75
CA TYR A 165 -0.39 5.12 -7.61
C TYR A 165 -0.16 4.29 -6.35
N PHE A 166 0.83 4.66 -5.56
CA PHE A 166 1.11 4.13 -4.24
C PHE A 166 0.71 5.19 -3.23
N VAL A 167 -0.27 4.89 -2.38
CA VAL A 167 -0.86 5.89 -1.49
C VAL A 167 -0.93 5.34 -0.07
N CYS A 168 -0.35 6.07 0.88
CA CYS A 168 -0.60 5.80 2.29
C CYS A 168 -1.41 6.97 2.86
N PHE A 169 -2.64 6.67 3.30
CA PHE A 169 -3.57 7.66 3.80
C PHE A 169 -3.31 7.97 5.28
N GLY A 170 -3.47 9.22 5.68
CA GLY A 170 -3.46 9.63 7.07
C GLY A 170 -4.85 9.71 7.67
N SER A 171 -4.91 9.56 8.99
CA SER A 171 -6.13 9.67 9.79
C SER A 171 -7.28 8.77 9.33
N GLU A 172 -6.96 7.53 8.98
CA GLU A 172 -7.94 6.46 8.82
C GLU A 172 -8.68 6.26 10.13
N GLU A 173 -7.95 6.16 11.24
CA GLU A 173 -8.42 5.94 12.61
C GLU A 173 -9.33 7.08 13.14
N ARG A 174 -9.35 8.19 12.44
CA ARG A 174 -10.25 9.31 12.68
C ARG A 174 -11.31 9.48 11.59
N GLY A 175 -11.65 8.38 10.94
CA GLY A 175 -12.73 8.28 9.97
C GLY A 175 -12.33 8.62 8.54
N GLY A 176 -11.10 8.28 8.13
CA GLY A 176 -10.66 8.35 6.75
C GLY A 176 -10.52 9.79 6.22
N LEU A 177 -9.92 10.69 7.01
CA LEU A 177 -9.79 12.10 6.60
C LEU A 177 -8.86 12.25 5.40
N GLY A 178 -7.78 11.44 5.36
CA GLY A 178 -6.83 11.43 4.24
C GLY A 178 -7.45 10.93 2.94
N SER A 179 -8.14 9.80 2.97
CA SER A 179 -8.79 9.24 1.77
C SER A 179 -9.92 10.12 1.25
N ARG A 180 -10.67 10.78 2.12
CA ARG A 180 -11.69 11.78 1.71
C ARG A 180 -11.05 12.95 0.97
N GLN A 181 -9.95 13.50 1.49
CA GLN A 181 -9.22 14.57 0.82
C GLN A 181 -8.69 14.12 -0.55
N PHE A 182 -8.15 12.90 -0.63
CA PHE A 182 -7.70 12.31 -1.91
C PHE A 182 -8.87 12.22 -2.90
N ILE A 183 -10.04 11.79 -2.46
CA ILE A 183 -11.24 11.68 -3.29
C ILE A 183 -11.73 13.04 -3.78
N ASP A 184 -11.67 14.05 -2.94
CA ASP A 184 -12.13 15.41 -3.26
C ASP A 184 -11.13 16.17 -4.14
N ASN A 185 -9.83 15.86 -4.02
CA ASN A 185 -8.73 16.47 -4.76
C ASN A 185 -7.74 15.41 -5.29
N PRO A 186 -8.18 14.51 -6.17
CA PRO A 186 -7.35 13.40 -6.61
C PRO A 186 -6.26 13.88 -7.61
N PRO A 187 -5.05 13.30 -7.58
CA PRO A 187 -3.98 13.62 -8.52
C PRO A 187 -4.30 13.18 -9.96
N VAL A 188 -5.34 12.39 -10.13
CA VAL A 188 -5.86 11.88 -11.41
C VAL A 188 -7.38 11.72 -11.28
N PRO A 189 -8.18 11.92 -12.33
CA PRO A 189 -9.62 11.65 -12.28
C PRO A 189 -9.91 10.26 -11.76
N LEU A 190 -10.78 10.12 -10.75
CA LEU A 190 -11.11 8.81 -10.15
C LEU A 190 -11.58 7.78 -11.17
N THR A 191 -12.23 8.22 -12.27
CA THR A 191 -12.66 7.37 -13.38
C THR A 191 -11.51 6.69 -14.15
N GLN A 192 -10.27 7.18 -13.98
CA GLN A 192 -9.08 6.55 -14.55
C GLN A 192 -8.49 5.48 -13.63
N ILE A 193 -8.82 5.50 -12.33
CA ILE A 193 -8.39 4.46 -11.38
C ILE A 193 -9.33 3.27 -11.55
N VAL A 194 -8.87 2.26 -12.29
CA VAL A 194 -9.69 1.08 -12.62
C VAL A 194 -9.78 0.08 -11.47
N ALA A 195 -8.80 0.09 -10.56
CA ALA A 195 -8.78 -0.75 -9.36
C ALA A 195 -7.99 -0.08 -8.25
N ASP A 196 -8.38 -0.33 -7.01
CA ASP A 196 -7.61 -0.08 -5.81
C ASP A 196 -7.52 -1.37 -4.98
N LEU A 197 -6.31 -1.70 -4.56
CA LEU A 197 -6.02 -2.72 -3.56
C LEU A 197 -5.45 -2.00 -2.34
N GLN A 198 -6.27 -1.85 -1.34
CA GLN A 198 -5.82 -1.41 -0.04
C GLN A 198 -5.26 -2.59 0.74
N PHE A 199 -4.15 -2.39 1.42
CA PHE A 199 -3.52 -3.38 2.28
C PHE A 199 -3.72 -2.97 3.72
N GLU A 200 -4.18 -3.90 4.55
CA GLU A 200 -4.47 -3.64 5.96
C GLU A 200 -4.31 -4.90 6.79
N MET A 201 -3.46 -4.82 7.82
CA MET A 201 -3.22 -5.92 8.75
C MET A 201 -2.75 -7.21 8.06
N LEU A 202 -1.53 -7.16 7.47
CA LEU A 202 -0.91 -8.29 6.76
C LEU A 202 0.21 -8.98 7.55
N GLY A 203 0.43 -8.58 8.79
CA GLY A 203 1.57 -9.06 9.58
C GLY A 203 1.37 -10.43 10.21
N ARG A 204 0.14 -10.96 10.27
CA ARG A 204 -0.19 -12.19 11.01
C ARG A 204 -1.17 -13.04 10.21
N PRO A 205 -0.97 -14.38 10.14
CA PRO A 205 -1.87 -15.25 9.38
C PRO A 205 -3.24 -15.39 10.05
N ASP A 206 -4.31 -15.42 9.27
CA ASP A 206 -5.64 -15.78 9.72
C ASP A 206 -5.79 -17.31 9.72
N ALA A 207 -6.17 -17.87 10.87
CA ALA A 207 -6.35 -19.32 11.04
C ALA A 207 -7.60 -19.87 10.29
N LYS A 208 -8.52 -18.99 9.84
CA LYS A 208 -9.73 -19.41 9.09
C LYS A 208 -9.47 -19.67 7.60
N VAL A 209 -8.31 -19.27 7.08
CA VAL A 209 -7.92 -19.50 5.70
C VAL A 209 -6.72 -20.43 5.59
N ALA A 210 -6.45 -20.97 4.42
CA ALA A 210 -5.29 -21.84 4.21
C ALA A 210 -3.99 -21.11 4.51
N ALA A 211 -2.99 -21.81 5.05
CA ALA A 211 -1.69 -21.24 5.37
C ALA A 211 -1.07 -20.51 4.15
N GLY A 212 -0.59 -19.29 4.36
CA GLY A 212 0.00 -18.46 3.31
C GLY A 212 -1.01 -17.77 2.39
N THR A 213 -2.29 -17.78 2.75
CA THR A 213 -3.36 -17.13 1.99
C THR A 213 -3.76 -15.81 2.65
N LEU A 214 -4.00 -14.80 1.85
CA LEU A 214 -4.66 -13.55 2.23
C LEU A 214 -6.14 -13.61 1.84
N TRP A 215 -6.95 -12.71 2.37
CA TRP A 215 -8.32 -12.57 1.96
C TRP A 215 -8.62 -11.14 1.45
N LEU A 216 -9.66 -11.02 0.63
CA LEU A 216 -10.09 -9.78 0.02
C LEU A 216 -11.52 -9.46 0.45
N THR A 217 -11.71 -8.28 1.02
CA THR A 217 -13.06 -7.81 1.36
C THR A 217 -13.92 -7.68 0.11
N GLY A 218 -15.14 -8.17 0.16
CA GLY A 218 -16.04 -8.10 -1.00
C GLY A 218 -15.51 -8.84 -2.24
N PHE A 219 -14.79 -9.94 -2.06
CA PHE A 219 -14.26 -10.78 -3.14
C PHE A 219 -15.33 -11.17 -4.16
N GLU A 220 -16.54 -11.42 -3.68
CA GLU A 220 -17.73 -11.80 -4.45
C GLU A 220 -18.47 -10.62 -5.10
N ARG A 221 -18.05 -9.37 -4.84
CA ARG A 221 -18.73 -8.16 -5.31
C ARG A 221 -18.25 -7.69 -6.68
N SER A 222 -17.04 -8.02 -7.04
CA SER A 222 -16.43 -7.57 -8.29
C SER A 222 -15.66 -8.70 -8.97
N SER A 223 -15.29 -8.48 -10.23
CA SER A 223 -14.44 -9.43 -10.96
C SER A 223 -12.94 -9.33 -10.55
N LEU A 224 -12.54 -8.39 -9.69
CA LEU A 224 -11.13 -8.14 -9.37
C LEU A 224 -10.50 -9.31 -8.60
N GLY A 225 -11.10 -9.72 -7.46
CA GLY A 225 -10.57 -10.78 -6.61
C GLY A 225 -10.40 -12.11 -7.35
N PRO A 226 -11.46 -12.65 -8.01
CA PRO A 226 -11.36 -13.87 -8.80
C PRO A 226 -10.28 -13.82 -9.90
N GLU A 227 -10.13 -12.68 -10.58
CA GLU A 227 -9.10 -12.54 -11.62
C GLU A 227 -7.69 -12.50 -11.06
N LEU A 228 -7.45 -11.78 -9.96
CA LEU A 228 -6.15 -11.79 -9.28
C LEU A 228 -5.78 -13.19 -8.82
N ALA A 229 -6.72 -13.94 -8.25
CA ALA A 229 -6.52 -15.33 -7.84
C ALA A 229 -6.17 -16.24 -9.03
N ARG A 230 -6.86 -16.09 -10.18
CA ARG A 230 -6.51 -16.81 -11.42
C ARG A 230 -5.11 -16.51 -11.94
N HIS A 231 -4.59 -15.32 -11.63
CA HIS A 231 -3.24 -14.89 -12.01
C HIS A 231 -2.21 -15.11 -10.91
N GLY A 232 -2.53 -15.95 -9.92
CA GLY A 232 -1.60 -16.49 -8.94
C GLY A 232 -1.53 -15.74 -7.62
N ALA A 233 -2.45 -14.79 -7.36
CA ALA A 233 -2.58 -14.22 -6.01
C ALA A 233 -3.13 -15.30 -5.06
N ALA A 234 -2.48 -15.47 -3.91
CA ALA A 234 -2.99 -16.33 -2.84
C ALA A 234 -4.12 -15.60 -2.10
N LEU A 235 -5.23 -15.33 -2.81
CA LEU A 235 -6.39 -14.57 -2.33
C LEU A 235 -7.65 -15.42 -2.32
N VAL A 236 -8.42 -15.28 -1.23
CA VAL A 236 -9.75 -15.87 -1.08
C VAL A 236 -10.76 -14.80 -0.62
N ALA A 237 -12.04 -15.16 -0.53
CA ALA A 237 -13.04 -14.30 0.07
C ALA A 237 -12.78 -14.10 1.58
N ASP A 238 -13.22 -12.94 2.09
CA ASP A 238 -13.20 -12.62 3.52
C ASP A 238 -13.90 -13.71 4.34
N PRO A 239 -13.20 -14.39 5.28
CA PRO A 239 -13.77 -15.47 6.10
C PRO A 239 -14.58 -14.95 7.31
N HIS A 240 -14.76 -13.62 7.42
CA HIS A 240 -15.43 -12.94 8.52
C HIS A 240 -16.58 -12.04 8.06
N PRO A 241 -17.56 -12.55 7.28
CA PRO A 241 -18.61 -11.73 6.68
C PRO A 241 -19.43 -10.95 7.71
N GLU A 242 -19.52 -11.46 8.94
CA GLU A 242 -20.21 -10.82 10.08
C GLU A 242 -19.52 -9.53 10.57
N GLN A 243 -18.23 -9.33 10.23
CA GLN A 243 -17.47 -8.15 10.60
C GLN A 243 -17.69 -6.97 9.66
N HIS A 244 -18.24 -7.20 8.48
CA HIS A 244 -18.50 -6.20 7.46
C HIS A 244 -17.24 -5.39 7.06
N PHE A 245 -16.08 -6.03 7.01
CA PHE A 245 -14.77 -5.39 6.77
C PHE A 245 -14.73 -4.56 5.48
N PHE A 246 -15.48 -4.93 4.44
CA PHE A 246 -15.56 -4.14 3.20
C PHE A 246 -15.91 -2.66 3.43
N GLN A 247 -16.59 -2.32 4.53
CA GLN A 247 -17.07 -0.96 4.84
C GLN A 247 -16.23 -0.24 5.89
N ARG A 248 -15.10 -0.81 6.32
CA ARG A 248 -14.41 -0.37 7.54
C ARG A 248 -13.09 0.34 7.29
N SER A 249 -12.66 0.48 6.04
CA SER A 249 -11.39 1.15 5.73
C SER A 249 -11.49 2.09 4.53
N ASP A 250 -10.38 2.69 4.13
CA ASP A 250 -10.28 3.73 3.09
C ASP A 250 -10.69 3.27 1.68
N ASN A 251 -10.75 1.94 1.44
CA ASN A 251 -11.30 1.38 0.21
C ASN A 251 -12.78 1.77 0.00
N TYR A 252 -13.56 1.85 1.10
CA TYR A 252 -15.00 2.02 0.99
C TYR A 252 -15.44 3.37 0.43
N PRO A 253 -14.91 4.53 0.89
CA PRO A 253 -15.22 5.82 0.26
C PRO A 253 -14.84 5.86 -1.23
N LEU A 254 -13.75 5.20 -1.66
CA LEU A 254 -13.39 5.07 -3.08
C LEU A 254 -14.41 4.22 -3.84
N ALA A 255 -14.82 3.09 -3.27
CA ALA A 255 -15.83 2.21 -3.85
C ALA A 255 -17.18 2.92 -4.04
N LEU A 256 -17.59 3.77 -3.08
CA LEU A 256 -18.77 4.61 -3.20
C LEU A 256 -18.71 5.65 -4.34
N ARG A 257 -17.51 5.97 -4.84
CA ARG A 257 -17.26 6.84 -6.00
C ARG A 257 -17.08 6.05 -7.31
N GLY A 258 -17.29 4.73 -7.26
CA GLY A 258 -17.27 3.86 -8.43
C GLY A 258 -15.94 3.19 -8.75
N VAL A 259 -14.87 3.45 -7.98
CA VAL A 259 -13.60 2.72 -8.10
C VAL A 259 -13.83 1.27 -7.64
N ILE A 260 -13.25 0.29 -8.34
CA ILE A 260 -13.26 -1.10 -7.86
C ILE A 260 -12.21 -1.22 -6.76
N ALA A 261 -12.60 -0.89 -5.52
CA ALA A 261 -11.70 -0.77 -4.38
C ALA A 261 -12.03 -1.82 -3.30
N HIS A 262 -11.03 -2.57 -2.90
CA HIS A 262 -11.15 -3.65 -1.90
C HIS A 262 -9.92 -3.67 -0.99
N THR A 263 -10.09 -4.12 0.25
CA THR A 263 -8.99 -4.34 1.18
C THR A 263 -8.49 -5.78 1.11
N VAL A 264 -7.19 -5.94 0.98
CA VAL A 264 -6.44 -7.20 1.14
C VAL A 264 -5.96 -7.26 2.58
N SER A 265 -6.24 -8.34 3.29
CA SER A 265 -5.88 -8.50 4.70
C SER A 265 -5.56 -9.95 5.05
N SER A 266 -5.05 -10.14 6.26
CA SER A 266 -4.92 -11.44 6.93
C SER A 266 -5.35 -11.38 8.40
N TYR A 267 -6.13 -10.36 8.76
CA TYR A 267 -6.56 -10.13 10.14
C TYR A 267 -7.46 -11.26 10.64
N GLY A 268 -6.94 -12.08 11.55
CA GLY A 268 -7.62 -13.24 12.13
C GLY A 268 -8.38 -12.94 13.43
N LEU A 269 -8.84 -11.71 13.65
CA LEU A 269 -9.56 -11.26 14.86
C LEU A 269 -8.75 -11.45 16.15
N HIS A 270 -7.42 -11.26 16.09
CA HIS A 270 -6.57 -11.33 17.27
C HIS A 270 -6.90 -10.22 18.28
N THR A 271 -6.62 -10.47 19.55
CA THR A 271 -6.99 -9.61 20.67
C THR A 271 -6.09 -8.39 20.85
N ASP A 272 -5.02 -8.26 20.08
CA ASP A 272 -4.09 -7.13 20.15
C ASP A 272 -4.60 -5.90 19.36
N TYR A 273 -5.62 -6.06 18.50
CA TYR A 273 -6.22 -4.99 17.72
C TYR A 273 -6.61 -3.79 18.61
N HIS A 274 -6.15 -2.60 18.25
CA HIS A 274 -6.33 -1.35 19.01
C HIS A 274 -5.83 -1.43 20.46
N ARG A 275 -4.67 -2.08 20.66
CA ARG A 275 -3.99 -2.19 21.96
C ARG A 275 -2.50 -1.90 21.83
N ALA A 276 -1.88 -1.51 22.94
CA ALA A 276 -0.41 -1.36 23.02
C ALA A 276 0.34 -2.65 22.68
N SER A 277 -0.31 -3.83 22.88
CA SER A 277 0.27 -5.13 22.55
C SER A 277 0.32 -5.44 21.04
N ASP A 278 -0.21 -4.58 20.16
CA ASP A 278 0.04 -4.68 18.71
C ASP A 278 1.40 -4.09 18.37
N ASP A 279 2.44 -4.83 18.70
CA ASP A 279 3.83 -4.47 18.53
C ASP A 279 4.59 -5.39 17.57
N VAL A 280 5.83 -5.02 17.21
CA VAL A 280 6.68 -5.74 16.24
C VAL A 280 6.91 -7.21 16.64
N SER A 281 6.86 -7.56 17.93
CA SER A 281 7.08 -8.93 18.41
C SER A 281 5.97 -9.90 17.98
N LYS A 282 4.81 -9.37 17.59
CA LYS A 282 3.64 -10.16 17.16
C LYS A 282 3.64 -10.50 15.67
N ILE A 283 4.51 -9.89 14.89
CA ILE A 283 4.53 -10.03 13.44
C ILE A 283 5.20 -11.34 13.01
N ASP A 284 4.52 -12.11 12.19
CA ASP A 284 5.09 -13.26 11.47
C ASP A 284 5.78 -12.78 10.18
N PHE A 285 7.02 -12.33 10.29
CA PHE A 285 7.77 -11.79 9.17
C PHE A 285 7.94 -12.76 7.99
N PRO A 286 8.21 -14.07 8.21
CA PRO A 286 8.22 -15.03 7.13
C PRO A 286 6.87 -15.11 6.39
N PHE A 287 5.75 -15.09 7.10
CA PHE A 287 4.41 -15.06 6.52
C PHE A 287 4.20 -13.78 5.72
N MET A 288 4.39 -12.60 6.35
CA MET A 288 4.22 -11.29 5.73
C MET A 288 5.05 -11.16 4.45
N THR A 289 6.32 -11.59 4.48
CA THR A 289 7.22 -11.57 3.32
C THR A 289 6.68 -12.42 2.17
N ARG A 290 6.24 -13.64 2.44
CA ARG A 290 5.66 -14.52 1.41
C ARG A 290 4.37 -13.96 0.86
N SER A 291 3.54 -13.40 1.72
CA SER A 291 2.25 -12.81 1.35
C SER A 291 2.42 -11.64 0.40
N ILE A 292 3.29 -10.68 0.73
CA ILE A 292 3.56 -9.52 -0.13
C ILE A 292 4.20 -9.98 -1.46
N ASN A 293 5.16 -10.92 -1.43
CA ASN A 293 5.76 -11.48 -2.65
C ASN A 293 4.71 -12.15 -3.57
N SER A 294 3.70 -12.80 -3.00
CA SER A 294 2.64 -13.48 -3.78
C SER A 294 1.81 -12.50 -4.62
N LEU A 295 1.76 -11.23 -4.22
CA LEU A 295 1.00 -10.19 -4.90
C LEU A 295 1.75 -9.52 -6.06
N VAL A 296 3.08 -9.60 -6.10
CA VAL A 296 3.88 -8.89 -7.13
C VAL A 296 3.45 -9.25 -8.54
N LYS A 297 3.39 -10.55 -8.87
CA LYS A 297 3.02 -11.01 -10.23
C LYS A 297 1.57 -10.68 -10.60
N PRO A 298 0.55 -10.94 -9.73
CA PRO A 298 -0.82 -10.55 -10.01
C PRO A 298 -1.00 -9.04 -10.21
N VAL A 299 -0.33 -8.21 -9.41
CA VAL A 299 -0.36 -6.75 -9.58
C VAL A 299 0.35 -6.32 -10.86
N GLN A 300 1.50 -6.92 -11.20
CA GLN A 300 2.16 -6.69 -12.49
C GLN A 300 1.25 -7.06 -13.66
N TRP A 301 0.54 -8.19 -13.57
CA TRP A 301 -0.45 -8.57 -14.58
C TRP A 301 -1.57 -7.52 -14.67
N LEU A 302 -2.16 -7.10 -13.55
CA LEU A 302 -3.21 -6.10 -13.53
C LEU A 302 -2.73 -4.77 -14.14
N ALA A 303 -1.51 -4.34 -13.82
CA ALA A 303 -0.91 -3.13 -14.35
C ALA A 303 -0.62 -3.18 -15.86
N ASN A 304 -0.46 -4.37 -16.45
CA ASN A 304 -0.09 -4.55 -17.85
C ASN A 304 -1.23 -5.07 -18.75
N SER A 305 -2.26 -5.69 -18.17
CA SER A 305 -3.38 -6.25 -18.92
C SER A 305 -4.34 -5.18 -19.43
N TYR A 306 -5.22 -5.55 -20.38
CA TYR A 306 -6.37 -4.76 -20.80
C TYR A 306 -7.64 -5.10 -20.00
N PHE A 307 -7.55 -6.02 -19.03
CA PHE A 307 -8.65 -6.35 -18.16
C PHE A 307 -9.06 -5.13 -17.32
N ARG A 308 -10.34 -4.79 -17.34
CA ARG A 308 -10.94 -3.77 -16.47
C ARG A 308 -11.88 -4.47 -15.51
N PRO A 309 -11.60 -4.46 -14.21
CA PRO A 309 -12.54 -5.03 -13.24
C PRO A 309 -13.87 -4.27 -13.25
N ALA A 310 -14.92 -4.97 -12.90
CA ALA A 310 -16.27 -4.41 -12.82
C ALA A 310 -16.98 -4.95 -11.58
N TRP A 311 -17.88 -4.13 -11.02
CA TRP A 311 -18.85 -4.62 -10.04
C TRP A 311 -19.76 -5.66 -10.67
N LEU A 312 -20.04 -6.74 -9.97
CA LEU A 312 -21.06 -7.70 -10.40
C LEU A 312 -22.45 -7.06 -10.31
N PRO A 313 -23.44 -7.55 -11.07
CA PRO A 313 -24.80 -7.00 -11.08
C PRO A 313 -25.38 -6.89 -9.66
N GLY A 314 -25.76 -5.68 -9.25
CA GLY A 314 -26.34 -5.39 -7.93
C GLY A 314 -25.35 -5.39 -6.76
N GLN A 315 -24.03 -5.57 -7.00
CA GLN A 315 -23.01 -5.64 -5.94
C GLN A 315 -22.23 -4.34 -5.72
N ALA A 316 -22.39 -3.34 -6.59
CA ALA A 316 -21.80 -2.03 -6.37
C ALA A 316 -22.29 -1.43 -5.05
N PRO A 317 -21.39 -0.85 -4.22
CA PRO A 317 -21.83 -0.22 -2.98
C PRO A 317 -22.66 1.03 -3.28
N THR A 318 -23.70 1.22 -2.48
CA THR A 318 -24.54 2.41 -2.54
C THR A 318 -24.38 3.23 -1.26
N PRO A 319 -24.33 4.58 -1.33
CA PRO A 319 -24.36 5.39 -0.13
C PRO A 319 -25.57 5.04 0.72
N ARG A 320 -25.37 4.92 2.04
CA ARG A 320 -26.52 4.80 2.94
C ARG A 320 -27.33 6.09 2.84
N PRO A 321 -28.66 6.04 2.78
CA PRO A 321 -29.47 7.24 2.89
C PRO A 321 -29.08 7.97 4.19
N THR A 322 -28.74 9.24 4.10
CA THR A 322 -28.56 10.09 5.28
C THR A 322 -29.90 10.13 6.01
N ARG A 323 -29.89 9.66 7.26
CA ARG A 323 -31.05 9.80 8.16
C ARG A 323 -31.18 11.21 8.65
#